data_ad60b58a82af4228175b1a71f6ea77c3
#
_entry.id   ad60b58a82af4228175b1a71f6ea77c3
#
_cell.length_a   1.000
_cell.length_b   1.000
_cell.length_c   1.000
_cell.angle_alpha   90.00
_cell.angle_beta   90.00
_cell.angle_gamma   90.00
#
_symmetry.space_group_name_H-M   'P 1'
#
loop_
_entity.id
_entity.type
_entity.pdbx_description
1 polymer ?
#
loop_
_entity_poly.entity_id
_entity_poly.type
_entity_poly.pdbx_seq_one_letter_code
_entity_poly.pdbx_strand_id
1 'polypeptide(L)'
;MSKFDIIVLGSGPGGYVTAIRSSQLGFKTAIIEKESLGGVCLNWGCIPTKALLKSAQVFEYLKHADDYGLTIEKYDKDFDAVVNRSRNVAGTMSKGVQFLMKKNKIEVIMGYGTLKAGKKVAVADEDGTETVYEADNIIIATGARARELPSLPQDGKKVIGYREAMTLPKQPKKLIVVGSGAIGVEFAYFYNAMGTNVTIVEYMPRIIPVEDEEISKQMERSFTKSGIKVITSAEVTKVDTSGKGVKATVKTDKGEELLSADIVLSAVGIKTNIENIGLEELGIATDQDKIIVNDFYQTNLPGYYAIGDVTSGQALAHVASAEGILCVEKIAGQHVELIDYNNVPGCTYCFPEVASVGYTEEQAKEKGYEIKVGKFPFTASGKAQAGGHTDGFVKVIFDAKYGEWLGCHMIGAGVTDMIAEAVVGRKLETTGHEILKAVHPHPTMSEAIMEAVAAAYDEVIHI
;
A
#
# COMPACT_ATOMS: atom_id res chain seq x y z
N MET A 1 -25.10 7.61 29.65
CA MET A 1 -23.87 7.72 28.84
C MET A 1 -23.16 6.37 28.95
N SER A 2 -22.94 5.69 27.84
CA SER A 2 -22.23 4.41 27.87
C SER A 2 -20.74 4.65 28.06
N LYS A 3 -20.12 3.92 29.00
CA LYS A 3 -18.68 4.00 29.27
C LYS A 3 -17.98 2.72 28.79
N PHE A 4 -16.82 2.92 28.15
CA PHE A 4 -15.91 1.90 27.65
C PHE A 4 -14.53 2.02 28.30
N ASP A 5 -13.74 0.97 28.25
CA ASP A 5 -12.33 1.06 28.61
C ASP A 5 -11.53 1.65 27.41
N ILE A 6 -11.90 1.24 26.19
CA ILE A 6 -11.26 1.71 24.94
C ILE A 6 -12.33 2.06 23.90
N ILE A 7 -12.20 3.23 23.29
CA ILE A 7 -12.90 3.61 22.05
C ILE A 7 -11.85 3.77 20.93
N VAL A 8 -12.08 3.09 19.80
CA VAL A 8 -11.28 3.25 18.59
C VAL A 8 -12.06 4.07 17.58
N LEU A 9 -11.46 5.16 17.09
CA LEU A 9 -12.05 6.06 16.10
C LEU A 9 -11.52 5.73 14.71
N GLY A 10 -12.34 5.07 13.88
CA GLY A 10 -12.03 4.53 12.57
C GLY A 10 -11.83 3.02 12.59
N SER A 11 -12.35 2.33 11.57
CA SER A 11 -12.37 0.87 11.45
C SER A 11 -11.48 0.30 10.34
N GLY A 12 -10.51 1.07 9.85
CA GLY A 12 -9.49 0.56 8.96
C GLY A 12 -8.65 -0.56 9.59
N PRO A 13 -7.66 -1.12 8.88
CA PRO A 13 -6.82 -2.22 9.39
C PRO A 13 -6.23 -1.94 10.77
N GLY A 14 -5.72 -0.75 11.02
CA GLY A 14 -5.30 -0.36 12.37
C GLY A 14 -6.44 -0.43 13.37
N GLY A 15 -7.60 0.16 13.04
CA GLY A 15 -8.72 0.28 13.99
C GLY A 15 -9.37 -1.04 14.34
N TYR A 16 -9.79 -1.87 13.37
CA TYR A 16 -10.48 -3.12 13.68
C TYR A 16 -9.56 -4.16 14.36
N VAL A 17 -8.28 -4.21 13.98
CA VAL A 17 -7.29 -5.09 14.63
C VAL A 17 -7.06 -4.65 16.07
N THR A 18 -6.88 -3.36 16.30
CA THR A 18 -6.76 -2.77 17.64
C THR A 18 -7.97 -3.10 18.51
N ALA A 19 -9.19 -2.91 18.00
CA ALA A 19 -10.41 -3.20 18.73
C ALA A 19 -10.53 -4.67 19.10
N ILE A 20 -10.17 -5.59 18.20
CA ILE A 20 -10.15 -7.02 18.47
C ILE A 20 -9.13 -7.36 19.56
N ARG A 21 -7.90 -6.84 19.42
CA ARG A 21 -6.85 -7.11 20.42
C ARG A 21 -7.20 -6.53 21.77
N SER A 22 -7.79 -5.34 21.84
CA SER A 22 -8.31 -4.74 23.07
C SER A 22 -9.31 -5.67 23.77
N SER A 23 -10.29 -6.18 23.02
CA SER A 23 -11.29 -7.11 23.56
C SER A 23 -10.66 -8.41 24.05
N GLN A 24 -9.66 -8.97 23.34
CA GLN A 24 -8.92 -10.17 23.77
C GLN A 24 -8.14 -9.95 25.06
N LEU A 25 -7.72 -8.71 25.33
CA LEU A 25 -7.05 -8.31 26.57
C LEU A 25 -8.05 -8.02 27.72
N GLY A 26 -9.34 -8.18 27.48
CA GLY A 26 -10.39 -8.03 28.48
C GLY A 26 -11.01 -6.63 28.56
N PHE A 27 -10.64 -5.70 27.70
CA PHE A 27 -11.21 -4.36 27.69
C PHE A 27 -12.61 -4.34 27.07
N LYS A 28 -13.54 -3.61 27.69
CA LYS A 28 -14.83 -3.26 27.09
C LYS A 28 -14.59 -2.24 25.97
N THR A 29 -14.72 -2.66 24.72
CA THR A 29 -14.28 -1.91 23.55
C THR A 29 -15.46 -1.50 22.66
N ALA A 30 -15.40 -0.26 22.15
CA ALA A 30 -16.22 0.20 21.04
C ALA A 30 -15.36 0.66 19.87
N ILE A 31 -15.93 0.57 18.67
CA ILE A 31 -15.34 1.12 17.45
C ILE A 31 -16.33 2.04 16.76
N ILE A 32 -15.87 3.23 16.35
CA ILE A 32 -16.67 4.24 15.66
C ILE A 32 -16.27 4.27 14.20
N GLU A 33 -17.26 4.16 13.30
CA GLU A 33 -17.02 4.19 11.84
C GLU A 33 -18.08 5.04 11.16
N LYS A 34 -17.61 5.91 10.24
CA LYS A 34 -18.51 6.84 9.52
C LYS A 34 -19.06 6.29 8.21
N GLU A 35 -18.43 5.26 7.62
CA GLU A 35 -18.77 4.78 6.28
C GLU A 35 -18.98 3.27 6.24
N SER A 36 -17.91 2.50 6.28
CA SER A 36 -17.96 1.03 6.16
C SER A 36 -16.85 0.38 6.94
N LEU A 37 -17.18 -0.68 7.70
CA LEU A 37 -16.20 -1.44 8.44
C LEU A 37 -15.09 -2.01 7.54
N GLY A 38 -13.85 -1.91 8.02
CA GLY A 38 -12.64 -2.27 7.26
C GLY A 38 -11.94 -1.08 6.60
N GLY A 39 -12.54 0.12 6.65
CA GLY A 39 -11.96 1.37 6.17
C GLY A 39 -11.58 1.33 4.69
N VAL A 40 -10.66 2.22 4.30
CA VAL A 40 -10.20 2.36 2.91
C VAL A 40 -9.61 1.05 2.38
N CYS A 41 -8.75 0.38 3.13
CA CYS A 41 -8.03 -0.80 2.64
C CYS A 41 -8.98 -1.91 2.14
N LEU A 42 -10.04 -2.24 2.89
CA LEU A 42 -10.95 -3.32 2.53
C LEU A 42 -12.03 -2.89 1.53
N ASN A 43 -12.41 -1.61 1.54
CA ASN A 43 -13.52 -1.12 0.73
C ASN A 43 -13.09 -0.35 -0.52
N TRP A 44 -12.00 0.42 -0.46
CA TRP A 44 -11.58 1.39 -1.47
C TRP A 44 -10.07 1.38 -1.76
N GLY A 45 -9.34 0.37 -1.32
CA GLY A 45 -7.88 0.31 -1.44
C GLY A 45 -7.37 -1.08 -1.75
N CYS A 46 -6.62 -1.65 -0.80
CA CYS A 46 -5.82 -2.86 -0.97
C CYS A 46 -6.60 -4.01 -1.62
N ILE A 47 -7.69 -4.44 -1.01
CA ILE A 47 -8.38 -5.67 -1.40
C ILE A 47 -9.10 -5.54 -2.75
N PRO A 48 -9.98 -4.54 -2.96
CA PRO A 48 -10.64 -4.41 -4.27
C PRO A 48 -9.67 -4.10 -5.40
N THR A 49 -8.58 -3.37 -5.18
CA THR A 49 -7.54 -3.17 -6.20
C THR A 49 -6.91 -4.50 -6.59
N LYS A 50 -6.50 -5.35 -5.61
CA LYS A 50 -5.92 -6.67 -5.90
C LYS A 50 -6.92 -7.58 -6.64
N ALA A 51 -8.22 -7.43 -6.39
CA ALA A 51 -9.25 -8.11 -7.17
C ALA A 51 -9.30 -7.63 -8.64
N LEU A 52 -9.13 -6.32 -8.89
CA LEU A 52 -9.01 -5.76 -10.24
C LEU A 52 -7.74 -6.26 -10.94
N LEU A 53 -6.58 -6.18 -10.26
CA LEU A 53 -5.28 -6.63 -10.79
C LEU A 53 -5.31 -8.12 -11.15
N LYS A 54 -5.97 -8.96 -10.32
CA LYS A 54 -6.11 -10.39 -10.64
C LYS A 54 -6.97 -10.62 -11.88
N SER A 55 -8.04 -9.84 -12.08
CA SER A 55 -8.83 -9.93 -13.31
C SER A 55 -8.02 -9.47 -14.53
N ALA A 56 -7.20 -8.43 -14.39
CA ALA A 56 -6.26 -7.99 -15.42
C ALA A 56 -5.24 -9.06 -15.76
N GLN A 57 -4.63 -9.70 -14.77
CA GLN A 57 -3.68 -10.80 -14.96
C GLN A 57 -4.30 -11.98 -15.71
N VAL A 58 -5.52 -12.39 -15.34
CA VAL A 58 -6.24 -13.46 -16.05
C VAL A 58 -6.50 -13.06 -17.50
N PHE A 59 -6.86 -11.81 -17.76
CA PHE A 59 -7.09 -11.33 -19.12
C PHE A 59 -5.79 -11.31 -19.95
N GLU A 60 -4.64 -10.97 -19.34
CA GLU A 60 -3.33 -11.09 -19.99
C GLU A 60 -3.00 -12.54 -20.35
N TYR A 61 -3.29 -13.53 -19.48
CA TYR A 61 -3.13 -14.95 -19.83
C TYR A 61 -3.98 -15.37 -21.04
N LEU A 62 -5.21 -14.83 -21.15
CA LEU A 62 -6.05 -15.13 -22.32
C LEU A 62 -5.48 -14.54 -23.62
N LYS A 63 -4.85 -13.35 -23.55
CA LYS A 63 -4.18 -12.73 -24.71
C LYS A 63 -2.94 -13.51 -25.16
N HIS A 64 -2.27 -14.16 -24.24
CA HIS A 64 -1.02 -14.90 -24.46
C HIS A 64 -1.19 -16.41 -24.29
N ALA A 65 -2.41 -16.92 -24.56
CA ALA A 65 -2.72 -18.35 -24.40
C ALA A 65 -1.83 -19.26 -25.25
N ASP A 66 -1.42 -18.79 -26.44
CA ASP A 66 -0.55 -19.52 -27.36
C ASP A 66 0.82 -19.82 -26.74
N ASP A 67 1.34 -18.99 -25.85
CA ASP A 67 2.59 -19.22 -25.13
C ASP A 67 2.53 -20.47 -24.24
N TYR A 68 1.30 -20.89 -23.88
CA TYR A 68 1.01 -22.07 -23.06
C TYR A 68 0.47 -23.26 -23.90
N GLY A 69 0.49 -23.15 -25.23
CA GLY A 69 -0.03 -24.16 -26.12
C GLY A 69 -1.56 -24.25 -26.13
N LEU A 70 -2.26 -23.20 -25.71
CA LEU A 70 -3.72 -23.14 -25.66
C LEU A 70 -4.24 -22.28 -26.82
N THR A 71 -5.18 -22.82 -27.58
CA THR A 71 -5.86 -22.07 -28.65
C THR A 71 -7.18 -21.53 -28.15
N ILE A 72 -7.39 -20.22 -28.27
CA ILE A 72 -8.63 -19.54 -27.91
C ILE A 72 -9.16 -18.84 -29.15
N GLU A 73 -10.28 -19.32 -29.70
CA GLU A 73 -10.88 -18.75 -30.91
C GLU A 73 -11.46 -17.33 -30.69
N LYS A 74 -12.01 -17.07 -29.50
CA LYS A 74 -12.57 -15.76 -29.15
C LYS A 74 -12.53 -15.55 -27.63
N TYR A 75 -12.04 -14.40 -27.23
CA TYR A 75 -12.13 -13.91 -25.85
C TYR A 75 -12.55 -12.45 -25.85
N ASP A 76 -13.25 -12.04 -24.82
CA ASP A 76 -13.64 -10.65 -24.58
C ASP A 76 -13.70 -10.41 -23.08
N LYS A 77 -13.89 -9.17 -22.70
CA LYS A 77 -14.01 -8.74 -21.32
C LYS A 77 -15.31 -7.96 -21.12
N ASP A 78 -15.95 -8.20 -20.01
CA ASP A 78 -17.02 -7.35 -19.48
C ASP A 78 -16.43 -6.48 -18.37
N PHE A 79 -16.18 -5.21 -18.69
CA PHE A 79 -15.56 -4.28 -17.76
C PHE A 79 -16.42 -4.04 -16.52
N ASP A 80 -17.74 -3.97 -16.66
CA ASP A 80 -18.68 -3.80 -15.55
C ASP A 80 -18.64 -5.03 -14.63
N ALA A 81 -18.57 -6.24 -15.19
CA ALA A 81 -18.42 -7.46 -14.41
C ALA A 81 -17.08 -7.51 -13.64
N VAL A 82 -15.99 -7.02 -14.23
CA VAL A 82 -14.68 -6.90 -13.56
C VAL A 82 -14.77 -5.94 -12.36
N VAL A 83 -15.38 -4.77 -12.56
CA VAL A 83 -15.62 -3.80 -11.49
C VAL A 83 -16.51 -4.40 -10.39
N ASN A 84 -17.64 -5.00 -10.77
CA ASN A 84 -18.59 -5.61 -9.83
C ASN A 84 -17.94 -6.74 -9.02
N ARG A 85 -17.08 -7.56 -9.64
CA ARG A 85 -16.29 -8.56 -8.91
C ARG A 85 -15.47 -7.93 -7.80
N SER A 86 -14.78 -6.82 -8.06
CA SER A 86 -13.98 -6.12 -7.03
C SER A 86 -14.85 -5.60 -5.87
N ARG A 87 -16.04 -5.08 -6.17
CA ARG A 87 -17.00 -4.60 -5.17
C ARG A 87 -17.57 -5.74 -4.32
N ASN A 88 -17.86 -6.89 -4.94
CA ASN A 88 -18.32 -8.08 -4.24
C ASN A 88 -17.26 -8.61 -3.27
N VAL A 89 -15.98 -8.62 -3.68
CA VAL A 89 -14.86 -8.99 -2.80
C VAL A 89 -14.78 -8.02 -1.61
N ALA A 90 -14.84 -6.71 -1.85
CA ALA A 90 -14.85 -5.70 -0.78
C ALA A 90 -16.03 -5.90 0.19
N GLY A 91 -17.24 -6.12 -0.34
CA GLY A 91 -18.44 -6.40 0.47
C GLY A 91 -18.31 -7.66 1.33
N THR A 92 -17.69 -8.71 0.80
CA THR A 92 -17.40 -9.94 1.56
C THR A 92 -16.43 -9.66 2.71
N MET A 93 -15.37 -8.89 2.48
CA MET A 93 -14.41 -8.54 3.52
C MET A 93 -15.03 -7.68 4.62
N SER A 94 -15.83 -6.67 4.26
CA SER A 94 -16.52 -5.83 5.24
C SER A 94 -17.50 -6.63 6.12
N LYS A 95 -18.24 -7.58 5.54
CA LYS A 95 -19.07 -8.54 6.29
C LYS A 95 -18.25 -9.41 7.23
N GLY A 96 -17.03 -9.80 6.80
CA GLY A 96 -16.09 -10.51 7.65
C GLY A 96 -15.68 -9.70 8.88
N VAL A 97 -15.39 -8.41 8.73
CA VAL A 97 -15.09 -7.52 9.86
C VAL A 97 -16.30 -7.37 10.78
N GLN A 98 -17.52 -7.21 10.25
CA GLN A 98 -18.75 -7.19 11.06
C GLN A 98 -18.89 -8.45 11.93
N PHE A 99 -18.64 -9.63 11.34
CA PHE A 99 -18.63 -10.90 12.06
C PHE A 99 -17.59 -10.90 13.18
N LEU A 100 -16.36 -10.42 12.91
CA LEU A 100 -15.28 -10.34 13.89
C LEU A 100 -15.63 -9.39 15.04
N MET A 101 -16.25 -8.24 14.78
CA MET A 101 -16.73 -7.33 15.83
C MET A 101 -17.75 -8.03 16.74
N LYS A 102 -18.74 -8.69 16.15
CA LYS A 102 -19.76 -9.45 16.91
C LYS A 102 -19.13 -10.59 17.72
N LYS A 103 -18.24 -11.38 17.11
CA LYS A 103 -17.54 -12.50 17.77
C LYS A 103 -16.78 -12.04 19.01
N ASN A 104 -16.12 -10.88 18.93
CA ASN A 104 -15.32 -10.31 20.00
C ASN A 104 -16.13 -9.36 20.92
N LYS A 105 -17.45 -9.29 20.77
CA LYS A 105 -18.35 -8.44 21.59
C LYS A 105 -17.97 -6.96 21.59
N ILE A 106 -17.44 -6.47 20.46
CA ILE A 106 -17.09 -5.08 20.25
C ILE A 106 -18.33 -4.33 19.81
N GLU A 107 -18.66 -3.22 20.48
CA GLU A 107 -19.77 -2.36 20.09
C GLU A 107 -19.37 -1.53 18.86
N VAL A 108 -20.16 -1.66 17.79
CA VAL A 108 -19.97 -0.88 16.55
C VAL A 108 -20.91 0.31 16.59
N ILE A 109 -20.35 1.51 16.55
CA ILE A 109 -21.11 2.76 16.57
C ILE A 109 -20.91 3.43 15.22
N MET A 110 -21.99 3.52 14.42
CA MET A 110 -21.96 4.17 13.12
C MET A 110 -22.15 5.67 13.27
N GLY A 111 -21.31 6.46 12.63
CA GLY A 111 -21.40 7.91 12.61
C GLY A 111 -20.04 8.61 12.61
N TYR A 112 -20.06 9.94 12.51
CA TYR A 112 -18.88 10.78 12.52
C TYR A 112 -18.48 11.13 13.96
N GLY A 113 -17.33 10.62 14.39
CA GLY A 113 -16.80 10.83 15.73
C GLY A 113 -15.97 12.09 15.87
N THR A 114 -16.25 12.91 16.89
CA THR A 114 -15.50 14.10 17.26
C THR A 114 -15.07 14.01 18.72
N LEU A 115 -13.79 14.18 18.97
CA LEU A 115 -13.20 14.18 20.31
C LEU A 115 -13.71 15.37 21.12
N LYS A 116 -14.00 15.14 22.40
CA LYS A 116 -14.44 16.16 23.35
C LYS A 116 -13.59 16.07 24.63
N ALA A 117 -13.55 17.16 25.38
CA ALA A 117 -12.85 17.18 26.66
C ALA A 117 -13.38 16.10 27.63
N GLY A 118 -12.48 15.58 28.49
CA GLY A 118 -12.84 14.58 29.50
C GLY A 118 -12.96 13.17 28.95
N LYS A 119 -12.15 12.82 27.92
CA LYS A 119 -12.10 11.49 27.31
C LYS A 119 -13.46 11.05 26.75
N LYS A 120 -14.11 11.93 26.01
CA LYS A 120 -15.40 11.70 25.38
C LYS A 120 -15.29 11.79 23.87
N VAL A 121 -16.17 11.07 23.19
CA VAL A 121 -16.37 11.14 21.75
C VAL A 121 -17.85 11.43 21.50
N ALA A 122 -18.15 12.53 20.84
CA ALA A 122 -19.46 12.80 20.28
C ALA A 122 -19.56 12.16 18.91
N VAL A 123 -20.59 11.37 18.68
CA VAL A 123 -20.84 10.70 17.41
C VAL A 123 -22.11 11.27 16.80
N ALA A 124 -21.99 11.91 15.65
CA ALA A 124 -23.12 12.37 14.85
C ALA A 124 -23.55 11.25 13.88
N ASP A 125 -24.82 10.87 13.93
CA ASP A 125 -25.41 9.95 12.96
C ASP A 125 -25.76 10.64 11.61
N GLU A 126 -26.38 9.91 10.68
CA GLU A 126 -26.76 10.43 9.37
C GLU A 126 -27.79 11.59 9.45
N ASP A 127 -28.61 11.63 10.50
CA ASP A 127 -29.58 12.69 10.76
C ASP A 127 -28.99 13.89 11.50
N GLY A 128 -27.71 13.80 11.86
CA GLY A 128 -26.99 14.85 12.63
C GLY A 128 -27.26 14.81 14.14
N THR A 129 -27.91 13.77 14.66
CA THR A 129 -28.13 13.59 16.09
C THR A 129 -26.82 13.18 16.77
N GLU A 130 -26.37 13.95 17.76
CA GLU A 130 -25.17 13.63 18.50
C GLU A 130 -25.45 12.74 19.72
N THR A 131 -24.70 11.64 19.81
CA THR A 131 -24.63 10.81 21.03
C THR A 131 -23.21 10.85 21.59
N VAL A 132 -23.07 11.07 22.90
CA VAL A 132 -21.75 11.17 23.54
C VAL A 132 -21.42 9.88 24.27
N TYR A 133 -20.24 9.36 24.01
CA TYR A 133 -19.65 8.18 24.65
C TYR A 133 -18.41 8.59 25.45
N GLU A 134 -18.10 7.82 26.50
CA GLU A 134 -16.94 8.06 27.37
C GLU A 134 -16.05 6.82 27.38
N ALA A 135 -14.72 7.03 27.42
CA ALA A 135 -13.76 5.93 27.52
C ALA A 135 -12.58 6.32 28.42
N ASP A 136 -11.91 5.30 28.98
CA ASP A 136 -10.66 5.56 29.70
C ASP A 136 -9.49 5.83 28.75
N ASN A 137 -9.52 5.23 27.54
CA ASN A 137 -8.55 5.45 26.47
C ASN A 137 -9.25 5.61 25.12
N ILE A 138 -8.79 6.53 24.29
CA ILE A 138 -9.29 6.79 22.93
C ILE A 138 -8.14 6.64 21.96
N ILE A 139 -8.34 5.82 20.91
CA ILE A 139 -7.32 5.54 19.89
C ILE A 139 -7.82 6.07 18.56
N ILE A 140 -7.09 7.04 18.00
CA ILE A 140 -7.40 7.70 16.75
C ILE A 140 -6.78 6.89 15.60
N ALA A 141 -7.62 6.33 14.73
CA ALA A 141 -7.26 5.50 13.58
C ALA A 141 -8.05 5.90 12.33
N THR A 142 -8.22 7.22 12.13
CA THR A 142 -9.09 7.79 11.09
C THR A 142 -8.53 7.69 9.68
N GLY A 143 -7.27 7.27 9.53
CA GLY A 143 -6.64 6.97 8.24
C GLY A 143 -6.43 8.20 7.35
N ALA A 144 -6.39 7.95 6.04
CA ALA A 144 -6.10 8.98 5.06
C ALA A 144 -7.02 8.88 3.83
N ARG A 145 -6.98 9.92 2.98
CA ARG A 145 -7.68 10.04 1.70
C ARG A 145 -6.71 10.47 0.59
N ALA A 146 -7.17 10.48 -0.68
CA ALA A 146 -6.37 11.04 -1.77
C ALA A 146 -6.01 12.51 -1.48
N ARG A 147 -4.75 12.86 -1.78
CA ARG A 147 -4.30 14.26 -1.77
C ARG A 147 -4.78 14.95 -3.03
N GLU A 148 -5.24 16.18 -2.90
CA GLU A 148 -5.54 17.07 -4.01
C GLU A 148 -4.44 18.10 -4.19
N LEU A 149 -4.12 18.42 -5.45
CA LEU A 149 -3.21 19.52 -5.79
C LEU A 149 -4.00 20.64 -6.44
N PRO A 150 -3.66 21.91 -6.20
CA PRO A 150 -4.32 23.04 -6.84
C PRO A 150 -4.26 23.02 -8.38
N SER A 151 -3.17 22.46 -8.95
CA SER A 151 -2.99 22.27 -10.40
C SER A 151 -3.77 21.08 -10.96
N LEU A 152 -4.32 20.20 -10.08
CA LEU A 152 -4.99 18.97 -10.43
C LEU A 152 -6.27 18.76 -9.57
N PRO A 153 -7.24 19.72 -9.62
CA PRO A 153 -8.45 19.62 -8.82
C PRO A 153 -9.30 18.45 -9.30
N GLN A 154 -9.72 17.59 -8.36
CA GLN A 154 -10.56 16.43 -8.66
C GLN A 154 -12.02 16.85 -8.79
N ASP A 155 -12.66 16.49 -9.91
CA ASP A 155 -14.09 16.71 -10.17
C ASP A 155 -14.94 15.43 -10.06
N GLY A 156 -14.27 14.30 -9.74
CA GLY A 156 -14.90 12.99 -9.64
C GLY A 156 -15.41 12.40 -10.96
N LYS A 157 -15.11 13.03 -12.10
CA LYS A 157 -15.58 12.61 -13.42
C LYS A 157 -14.49 12.52 -14.47
N LYS A 158 -13.71 13.57 -14.64
CA LYS A 158 -12.60 13.66 -15.61
C LYS A 158 -11.25 13.70 -14.94
N VAL A 159 -11.15 14.35 -13.79
CA VAL A 159 -10.00 14.29 -12.90
C VAL A 159 -10.48 13.54 -11.66
N ILE A 160 -9.96 12.34 -11.47
CA ILE A 160 -10.45 11.37 -10.50
C ILE A 160 -9.37 10.94 -9.52
N GLY A 161 -9.81 10.47 -8.37
CA GLY A 161 -8.97 9.77 -7.40
C GLY A 161 -9.08 8.24 -7.56
N TYR A 162 -8.48 7.52 -6.60
CA TYR A 162 -8.47 6.05 -6.60
C TYR A 162 -9.88 5.45 -6.43
N ARG A 163 -10.79 6.10 -5.71
CA ARG A 163 -12.16 5.60 -5.50
C ARG A 163 -12.93 5.53 -6.81
N GLU A 164 -12.94 6.60 -7.56
CA GLU A 164 -13.59 6.68 -8.87
C GLU A 164 -12.89 5.77 -9.88
N ALA A 165 -11.54 5.73 -9.89
CA ALA A 165 -10.78 4.84 -10.76
C ALA A 165 -11.15 3.35 -10.56
N MET A 166 -11.50 2.97 -9.34
CA MET A 166 -11.90 1.61 -9.00
C MET A 166 -13.31 1.24 -9.46
N THR A 167 -14.14 2.23 -9.73
CA THR A 167 -15.59 2.07 -9.98
C THR A 167 -16.08 2.80 -11.22
N LEU A 168 -15.19 3.13 -12.17
CA LEU A 168 -15.60 3.78 -13.40
C LEU A 168 -16.71 2.97 -14.11
N PRO A 169 -17.81 3.61 -14.53
CA PRO A 169 -18.90 2.91 -15.20
C PRO A 169 -18.53 2.49 -16.63
N LYS A 170 -17.44 3.03 -17.17
CA LYS A 170 -16.95 2.72 -18.51
C LYS A 170 -15.44 2.82 -18.56
N GLN A 171 -14.80 1.84 -19.18
CA GLN A 171 -13.38 1.86 -19.43
C GLN A 171 -12.97 3.03 -20.33
N PRO A 172 -12.04 3.90 -19.92
CA PRO A 172 -11.50 4.97 -20.77
C PRO A 172 -10.64 4.39 -21.89
N LYS A 173 -10.62 5.05 -23.05
CA LYS A 173 -9.69 4.68 -24.13
C LYS A 173 -8.28 5.21 -23.87
N LYS A 174 -8.18 6.38 -23.24
CA LYS A 174 -6.91 7.03 -22.87
C LYS A 174 -6.97 7.51 -21.43
N LEU A 175 -5.94 7.18 -20.67
CA LEU A 175 -5.79 7.55 -19.27
C LEU A 175 -4.41 8.20 -19.05
N ILE A 176 -4.39 9.35 -18.39
CA ILE A 176 -3.17 9.92 -17.82
C ILE A 176 -3.18 9.61 -16.33
N VAL A 177 -2.11 9.01 -15.82
CA VAL A 177 -1.88 8.77 -14.39
C VAL A 177 -0.82 9.75 -13.92
N VAL A 178 -1.16 10.61 -12.97
CA VAL A 178 -0.24 11.59 -12.37
C VAL A 178 0.25 11.05 -11.03
N GLY A 179 1.56 10.79 -10.95
CA GLY A 179 2.19 10.11 -9.84
C GLY A 179 2.38 8.61 -10.10
N SER A 180 3.57 8.11 -9.77
CA SER A 180 4.00 6.73 -9.99
C SER A 180 4.29 5.95 -8.71
N GLY A 181 3.75 6.36 -7.58
CA GLY A 181 3.72 5.53 -6.38
C GLY A 181 2.87 4.26 -6.57
N ALA A 182 2.78 3.39 -5.57
CA ALA A 182 2.08 2.09 -5.67
C ALA A 182 0.67 2.22 -6.27
N ILE A 183 -0.13 3.21 -5.86
CA ILE A 183 -1.47 3.45 -6.39
C ILE A 183 -1.42 3.75 -7.90
N GLY A 184 -0.53 4.65 -8.31
CA GLY A 184 -0.43 5.07 -9.71
C GLY A 184 -0.03 3.92 -10.64
N VAL A 185 1.02 3.17 -10.29
CA VAL A 185 1.50 2.06 -11.13
C VAL A 185 0.54 0.87 -11.14
N GLU A 186 -0.16 0.58 -10.04
CA GLU A 186 -1.17 -0.48 -10.00
C GLU A 186 -2.36 -0.17 -10.92
N PHE A 187 -2.90 1.05 -10.89
CA PHE A 187 -3.96 1.44 -11.82
C PHE A 187 -3.47 1.58 -13.26
N ALA A 188 -2.24 2.07 -13.48
CA ALA A 188 -1.65 2.12 -14.80
C ALA A 188 -1.58 0.72 -15.43
N TYR A 189 -1.09 -0.27 -14.68
CA TYR A 189 -1.08 -1.68 -15.10
C TYR A 189 -2.49 -2.19 -15.36
N PHE A 190 -3.42 -2.03 -14.40
CA PHE A 190 -4.80 -2.50 -14.54
C PHE A 190 -5.44 -2.01 -15.83
N TYR A 191 -5.45 -0.69 -16.04
CA TYR A 191 -6.09 -0.10 -17.21
C TYR A 191 -5.39 -0.46 -18.52
N ASN A 192 -4.05 -0.52 -18.52
CA ASN A 192 -3.29 -0.94 -19.69
C ASN A 192 -3.60 -2.40 -20.07
N ALA A 193 -3.55 -3.31 -19.11
CA ALA A 193 -3.90 -4.71 -19.32
C ALA A 193 -5.32 -4.88 -19.86
N MET A 194 -6.25 -4.01 -19.41
CA MET A 194 -7.61 -3.94 -19.95
C MET A 194 -7.69 -3.25 -21.34
N GLY A 195 -6.58 -2.77 -21.92
CA GLY A 195 -6.50 -2.20 -23.26
C GLY A 195 -6.76 -0.70 -23.33
N THR A 196 -6.63 0.02 -22.23
CA THR A 196 -6.57 1.48 -22.19
C THR A 196 -5.15 1.95 -22.57
N ASN A 197 -5.03 2.99 -23.38
CA ASN A 197 -3.75 3.65 -23.65
C ASN A 197 -3.38 4.51 -22.44
N VAL A 198 -2.33 4.14 -21.72
CA VAL A 198 -1.94 4.75 -20.45
C VAL A 198 -0.65 5.56 -20.61
N THR A 199 -0.64 6.77 -20.06
CA THR A 199 0.55 7.59 -19.88
C THR A 199 0.72 7.91 -18.40
N ILE A 200 1.88 7.57 -17.82
CA ILE A 200 2.29 7.98 -16.47
C ILE A 200 3.08 9.27 -16.58
N VAL A 201 2.75 10.24 -15.73
CA VAL A 201 3.52 11.49 -15.55
C VAL A 201 4.01 11.52 -14.12
N GLU A 202 5.34 11.51 -13.94
CA GLU A 202 5.99 11.46 -12.64
C GLU A 202 6.91 12.68 -12.44
N TYR A 203 6.74 13.36 -11.31
CA TYR A 203 7.55 14.52 -10.95
C TYR A 203 9.00 14.16 -10.65
N MET A 204 9.22 13.01 -10.01
CA MET A 204 10.55 12.50 -9.69
C MET A 204 11.29 11.99 -10.94
N PRO A 205 12.64 11.86 -10.89
CA PRO A 205 13.43 11.41 -12.05
C PRO A 205 13.26 9.92 -12.38
N ARG A 206 12.57 9.15 -11.54
CA ARG A 206 12.30 7.73 -11.75
C ARG A 206 10.91 7.35 -11.23
N ILE A 207 10.26 6.34 -11.81
CA ILE A 207 9.00 5.79 -11.29
C ILE A 207 9.26 4.99 -10.00
N ILE A 208 8.20 4.78 -9.18
CA ILE A 208 8.32 4.15 -7.85
C ILE A 208 9.57 4.67 -7.10
N PRO A 209 9.69 5.98 -6.87
CA PRO A 209 10.94 6.63 -6.51
C PRO A 209 11.50 6.23 -5.12
N VAL A 210 10.69 5.57 -4.30
CA VAL A 210 11.08 5.06 -2.97
C VAL A 210 11.83 3.73 -3.03
N GLU A 211 11.76 3.04 -4.16
CA GLU A 211 12.40 1.75 -4.37
C GLU A 211 13.89 1.88 -4.76
N ASP A 212 14.62 0.77 -4.68
CA ASP A 212 15.99 0.70 -5.19
C ASP A 212 16.05 1.11 -6.67
N GLU A 213 17.11 1.79 -7.09
CA GLU A 213 17.24 2.36 -8.43
C GLU A 213 17.10 1.31 -9.54
N GLU A 214 17.65 0.10 -9.35
CA GLU A 214 17.56 -0.97 -10.34
C GLU A 214 16.14 -1.55 -10.45
N ILE A 215 15.38 -1.56 -9.35
CA ILE A 215 13.97 -1.92 -9.34
C ILE A 215 13.15 -0.91 -10.16
N SER A 216 13.37 0.39 -9.92
CA SER A 216 12.71 1.46 -10.68
C SER A 216 13.02 1.36 -12.18
N LYS A 217 14.28 1.16 -12.55
CA LYS A 217 14.71 0.98 -13.95
C LYS A 217 14.05 -0.25 -14.60
N GLN A 218 13.97 -1.36 -13.88
CA GLN A 218 13.35 -2.57 -14.41
C GLN A 218 11.84 -2.39 -14.59
N MET A 219 11.16 -1.76 -13.63
CA MET A 219 9.72 -1.45 -13.74
C MET A 219 9.44 -0.58 -14.97
N GLU A 220 10.22 0.48 -15.18
CA GLU A 220 10.06 1.37 -16.34
C GLU A 220 10.23 0.63 -17.66
N ARG A 221 11.23 -0.28 -17.77
CA ARG A 221 11.44 -1.13 -18.95
C ARG A 221 10.23 -2.04 -19.19
N SER A 222 9.74 -2.70 -18.14
CA SER A 222 8.60 -3.63 -18.24
C SER A 222 7.33 -2.89 -18.66
N PHE A 223 7.07 -1.72 -18.09
CA PHE A 223 5.92 -0.89 -18.43
C PHE A 223 6.01 -0.35 -19.87
N THR A 224 7.17 0.11 -20.29
CA THR A 224 7.38 0.56 -21.67
C THR A 224 7.18 -0.58 -22.68
N LYS A 225 7.68 -1.78 -22.36
CA LYS A 225 7.48 -2.98 -23.16
C LYS A 225 5.99 -3.37 -23.28
N SER A 226 5.21 -3.16 -22.23
CA SER A 226 3.76 -3.39 -22.25
C SER A 226 2.93 -2.25 -22.87
N GLY A 227 3.59 -1.19 -23.38
CA GLY A 227 2.95 -0.09 -24.09
C GLY A 227 2.49 1.07 -23.20
N ILE A 228 2.87 1.11 -21.93
CA ILE A 228 2.65 2.25 -21.05
C ILE A 228 3.70 3.33 -21.36
N LYS A 229 3.26 4.56 -21.74
CA LYS A 229 4.16 5.70 -21.88
C LYS A 229 4.53 6.22 -20.48
N VAL A 230 5.82 6.38 -20.20
CA VAL A 230 6.34 6.94 -18.95
C VAL A 230 7.04 8.26 -19.24
N ILE A 231 6.73 9.30 -18.48
CA ILE A 231 7.35 10.63 -18.53
C ILE A 231 7.75 10.98 -17.10
N THR A 232 9.04 10.94 -16.81
CA THR A 232 9.63 11.30 -15.52
C THR A 232 10.20 12.72 -15.55
N SER A 233 10.59 13.27 -14.40
CA SER A 233 11.01 14.67 -14.23
C SER A 233 10.02 15.64 -14.89
N ALA A 234 8.71 15.39 -14.65
CA ALA A 234 7.61 16.03 -15.34
C ALA A 234 6.51 16.49 -14.38
N GLU A 235 6.07 17.72 -14.51
CA GLU A 235 5.05 18.33 -13.68
C GLU A 235 3.78 18.62 -14.49
N VAL A 236 2.62 18.19 -13.96
CA VAL A 236 1.32 18.61 -14.50
C VAL A 236 0.99 19.98 -13.91
N THR A 237 1.13 21.03 -14.73
CA THR A 237 0.93 22.42 -14.30
C THR A 237 -0.51 22.90 -14.43
N LYS A 238 -1.27 22.31 -15.34
CA LYS A 238 -2.67 22.67 -15.60
C LYS A 238 -3.45 21.50 -16.21
N VAL A 239 -4.72 21.41 -15.84
CA VAL A 239 -5.69 20.49 -16.45
C VAL A 239 -6.91 21.28 -16.94
N ASP A 240 -7.26 21.10 -18.21
CA ASP A 240 -8.46 21.66 -18.83
C ASP A 240 -9.49 20.55 -19.09
N THR A 241 -10.64 20.65 -18.44
CA THR A 241 -11.74 19.71 -18.52
C THR A 241 -12.94 20.24 -19.32
N SER A 242 -12.83 21.40 -19.97
CA SER A 242 -13.93 22.07 -20.67
C SER A 242 -14.39 21.35 -21.95
N GLY A 243 -13.49 20.55 -22.57
CA GLY A 243 -13.79 19.77 -23.77
C GLY A 243 -14.49 18.44 -23.52
N LYS A 244 -14.59 17.58 -24.54
CA LYS A 244 -15.14 16.19 -24.38
C LYS A 244 -14.27 15.29 -23.53
N GLY A 245 -12.94 15.49 -23.54
CA GLY A 245 -11.94 14.81 -22.72
C GLY A 245 -11.21 15.79 -21.81
N VAL A 246 -9.99 15.45 -21.49
CA VAL A 246 -9.06 16.25 -20.64
C VAL A 246 -7.83 16.60 -21.45
N LYS A 247 -7.33 17.83 -21.24
CA LYS A 247 -6.01 18.27 -21.73
C LYS A 247 -5.16 18.62 -20.53
N ALA A 248 -4.06 17.92 -20.36
CA ALA A 248 -3.07 18.18 -19.30
C ALA A 248 -1.84 18.85 -19.89
N THR A 249 -1.45 20.01 -19.36
CA THR A 249 -0.17 20.66 -19.70
C THR A 249 0.89 20.05 -18.80
N VAL A 250 1.89 19.45 -19.41
CA VAL A 250 3.02 18.78 -18.74
C VAL A 250 4.29 19.53 -19.03
N LYS A 251 4.96 20.01 -18.00
CA LYS A 251 6.24 20.70 -18.06
C LYS A 251 7.36 19.70 -17.80
N THR A 252 8.36 19.69 -18.69
CA THR A 252 9.60 18.92 -18.59
C THR A 252 10.79 19.82 -18.81
N ASP A 253 12.00 19.31 -18.64
CA ASP A 253 13.24 20.03 -18.97
C ASP A 253 13.34 20.42 -20.46
N LYS A 254 12.58 19.73 -21.33
CA LYS A 254 12.54 19.99 -22.78
C LYS A 254 11.48 21.01 -23.19
N GLY A 255 10.68 21.50 -22.24
CA GLY A 255 9.60 22.44 -22.45
C GLY A 255 8.23 21.87 -22.05
N GLU A 256 7.17 22.52 -22.51
CA GLU A 256 5.79 22.11 -22.24
C GLU A 256 5.23 21.22 -23.35
N GLU A 257 4.58 20.12 -22.94
CA GLU A 257 3.84 19.20 -23.81
C GLU A 257 2.36 19.20 -23.41
N LEU A 258 1.44 19.15 -24.39
CA LEU A 258 0.02 19.02 -24.17
C LEU A 258 -0.41 17.57 -24.38
N LEU A 259 -0.80 16.89 -23.31
CA LEU A 259 -1.34 15.52 -23.34
C LEU A 259 -2.88 15.56 -23.35
N SER A 260 -3.49 14.67 -24.14
CA SER A 260 -4.94 14.54 -24.22
C SER A 260 -5.38 13.12 -23.82
N ALA A 261 -6.39 13.04 -22.96
CA ALA A 261 -6.97 11.79 -22.48
C ALA A 261 -8.50 11.90 -22.30
N ASP A 262 -9.14 10.77 -22.01
CA ASP A 262 -10.55 10.77 -21.57
C ASP A 262 -10.61 11.16 -20.08
N ILE A 263 -9.66 10.66 -19.29
CA ILE A 263 -9.60 10.79 -17.83
C ILE A 263 -8.16 11.04 -17.38
N VAL A 264 -8.00 11.80 -16.30
CA VAL A 264 -6.76 11.92 -15.52
C VAL A 264 -6.98 11.32 -14.15
N LEU A 265 -6.15 10.37 -13.75
CA LEU A 265 -6.09 9.83 -12.40
C LEU A 265 -5.02 10.59 -11.60
N SER A 266 -5.43 11.20 -10.50
CA SER A 266 -4.53 11.82 -9.52
C SER A 266 -4.09 10.77 -8.50
N ALA A 267 -2.81 10.42 -8.52
CA ALA A 267 -2.15 9.46 -7.61
C ALA A 267 -0.94 10.11 -6.91
N VAL A 268 -1.06 11.38 -6.53
CA VAL A 268 -0.02 12.26 -5.99
C VAL A 268 0.18 12.17 -4.48
N GLY A 269 -0.21 11.07 -3.88
CA GLY A 269 -0.08 10.80 -2.45
C GLY A 269 -1.40 10.89 -1.70
N ILE A 270 -1.29 10.88 -0.37
CA ILE A 270 -2.42 10.87 0.56
C ILE A 270 -2.37 12.08 1.49
N LYS A 271 -3.51 12.40 2.07
CA LYS A 271 -3.68 13.38 3.15
C LYS A 271 -4.43 12.72 4.30
N THR A 272 -3.99 12.93 5.52
CA THR A 272 -4.59 12.33 6.71
C THR A 272 -5.97 12.91 7.02
N ASN A 273 -6.80 12.13 7.72
CA ASN A 273 -8.14 12.54 8.12
C ASN A 273 -8.14 13.01 9.58
N ILE A 274 -7.51 14.16 9.82
CA ILE A 274 -7.39 14.74 11.17
C ILE A 274 -8.18 16.03 11.35
N GLU A 275 -8.74 16.60 10.29
CA GLU A 275 -9.50 17.82 10.36
C GLU A 275 -10.88 17.59 11.00
N ASN A 276 -11.34 18.55 11.79
CA ASN A 276 -12.67 18.58 12.42
C ASN A 276 -12.99 17.41 13.37
N ILE A 277 -11.98 16.69 13.83
CA ILE A 277 -12.17 15.59 14.81
C ILE A 277 -11.90 16.03 16.26
N GLY A 278 -11.67 17.33 16.51
CA GLY A 278 -11.54 17.90 17.84
C GLY A 278 -10.10 17.90 18.40
N LEU A 279 -9.06 17.78 17.56
CA LEU A 279 -7.67 17.78 18.01
C LEU A 279 -7.25 19.15 18.56
N GLU A 280 -7.60 20.21 17.84
CA GLU A 280 -7.22 21.57 18.16
C GLU A 280 -7.85 22.03 19.49
N GLU A 281 -9.14 21.72 19.69
CA GLU A 281 -9.87 22.06 20.91
C GLU A 281 -9.31 21.35 22.14
N LEU A 282 -8.72 20.18 21.97
CA LEU A 282 -8.09 19.41 23.04
C LEU A 282 -6.61 19.76 23.22
N GLY A 283 -6.00 20.49 22.29
CA GLY A 283 -4.56 20.75 22.27
C GLY A 283 -3.73 19.51 22.02
N ILE A 284 -4.24 18.56 21.21
CA ILE A 284 -3.44 17.42 20.73
C ILE A 284 -2.46 17.93 19.69
N ALA A 285 -1.18 17.68 19.94
CA ALA A 285 -0.09 18.19 19.12
C ALA A 285 -0.05 17.50 17.74
N THR A 286 0.11 18.33 16.70
CA THR A 286 0.27 17.87 15.31
C THR A 286 1.50 18.53 14.69
N ASP A 287 2.12 17.82 13.75
CA ASP A 287 3.13 18.36 12.83
C ASP A 287 2.63 18.18 11.40
N GLN A 288 2.44 19.30 10.68
CA GLN A 288 1.78 19.34 9.38
C GLN A 288 0.40 18.65 9.43
N ASP A 289 0.24 17.53 8.76
CA ASP A 289 -0.98 16.71 8.73
C ASP A 289 -0.86 15.42 9.55
N LYS A 290 0.05 15.35 10.55
CA LYS A 290 0.30 14.17 11.38
C LYS A 290 0.12 14.46 12.85
N ILE A 291 -0.46 13.49 13.58
CA ILE A 291 -0.54 13.54 15.05
C ILE A 291 0.80 13.10 15.62
N ILE A 292 1.35 13.93 16.54
CA ILE A 292 2.61 13.60 17.23
C ILE A 292 2.32 12.58 18.32
N VAL A 293 3.05 11.47 18.29
CA VAL A 293 2.97 10.39 19.29
C VAL A 293 4.37 9.96 19.75
N ASN A 294 4.43 9.35 20.91
CA ASN A 294 5.64 8.69 21.40
C ASN A 294 5.77 7.25 20.83
N ASP A 295 6.81 6.52 21.22
CA ASP A 295 7.09 5.15 20.78
C ASP A 295 5.98 4.13 21.08
N PHE A 296 5.04 4.48 21.94
CA PHE A 296 3.87 3.67 22.32
C PHE A 296 2.56 4.24 21.77
N TYR A 297 2.65 5.14 20.78
CA TYR A 297 1.51 5.78 20.09
C TYR A 297 0.65 6.69 20.98
N GLN A 298 1.12 7.06 22.18
CA GLN A 298 0.45 8.03 23.03
C GLN A 298 0.74 9.45 22.55
N THR A 299 -0.31 10.28 22.48
CA THR A 299 -0.20 11.70 22.19
C THR A 299 0.34 12.47 23.41
N ASN A 300 0.45 13.79 23.30
CA ASN A 300 0.79 14.66 24.43
C ASN A 300 -0.30 14.68 25.53
N LEU A 301 -1.49 14.15 25.29
CA LEU A 301 -2.57 14.05 26.28
C LEU A 301 -2.71 12.61 26.80
N PRO A 302 -2.69 12.40 28.15
CA PRO A 302 -2.89 11.08 28.73
C PRO A 302 -4.25 10.48 28.38
N GLY A 303 -4.26 9.23 27.90
CA GLY A 303 -5.44 8.49 27.49
C GLY A 303 -5.90 8.78 26.07
N TYR A 304 -5.13 9.52 25.29
CA TYR A 304 -5.33 9.69 23.83
C TYR A 304 -4.13 9.14 23.08
N TYR A 305 -4.41 8.31 22.09
CA TYR A 305 -3.43 7.61 21.26
C TYR A 305 -3.77 7.81 19.78
N ALA A 306 -2.79 7.64 18.89
CA ALA A 306 -3.02 7.68 17.46
C ALA A 306 -2.15 6.63 16.75
N ILE A 307 -2.70 5.97 15.72
CA ILE A 307 -2.03 4.90 14.97
C ILE A 307 -2.32 4.99 13.47
N GLY A 308 -1.47 4.36 12.67
CA GLY A 308 -1.63 4.25 11.23
C GLY A 308 -1.37 5.56 10.50
N ASP A 309 -2.05 5.76 9.39
CA ASP A 309 -1.77 6.85 8.44
C ASP A 309 -1.78 8.25 9.07
N VAL A 310 -2.43 8.44 10.20
CA VAL A 310 -2.49 9.73 10.93
C VAL A 310 -1.23 10.06 11.72
N THR A 311 -0.29 9.12 11.84
CA THR A 311 1.01 9.29 12.52
C THR A 311 2.16 9.37 11.52
N SER A 312 3.38 9.60 11.99
CA SER A 312 4.58 9.76 11.16
C SER A 312 5.14 8.46 10.56
N GLY A 313 4.54 7.31 10.80
CA GLY A 313 4.99 6.03 10.25
C GLY A 313 4.70 5.85 8.76
N GLN A 314 5.04 4.67 8.24
CA GLN A 314 4.70 4.26 6.88
C GLN A 314 3.20 4.02 6.77
N ALA A 315 2.55 4.64 5.78
CA ALA A 315 1.10 4.52 5.54
C ALA A 315 0.74 3.17 4.89
N LEU A 316 0.86 2.10 5.67
CA LEU A 316 0.63 0.71 5.25
C LEU A 316 -0.31 0.00 6.22
N ALA A 317 -1.20 -0.83 5.68
CA ALA A 317 -2.22 -1.52 6.46
C ALA A 317 -1.62 -2.42 7.56
N HIS A 318 -0.56 -3.16 7.25
CA HIS A 318 0.12 -4.03 8.20
C HIS A 318 0.90 -3.25 9.28
N VAL A 319 1.41 -2.06 8.95
CA VAL A 319 2.02 -1.15 9.93
C VAL A 319 0.96 -0.67 10.91
N ALA A 320 -0.16 -0.13 10.43
CA ALA A 320 -1.25 0.33 11.28
C ALA A 320 -1.78 -0.78 12.20
N SER A 321 -1.84 -2.03 11.71
CA SER A 321 -2.24 -3.19 12.51
C SER A 321 -1.23 -3.52 13.61
N ALA A 322 0.07 -3.50 13.30
CA ALA A 322 1.14 -3.76 14.26
C ALA A 322 1.21 -2.66 15.33
N GLU A 323 1.10 -1.38 14.92
CA GLU A 323 1.03 -0.23 15.82
C GLU A 323 -0.15 -0.36 16.80
N GLY A 324 -1.31 -0.75 16.29
CA GLY A 324 -2.51 -0.92 17.09
C GLY A 324 -2.38 -2.03 18.14
N ILE A 325 -1.79 -3.17 17.78
CA ILE A 325 -1.51 -4.27 18.71
C ILE A 325 -0.55 -3.80 19.81
N LEU A 326 0.59 -3.21 19.43
CA LEU A 326 1.58 -2.69 20.37
C LEU A 326 0.96 -1.65 21.32
N CYS A 327 0.18 -0.72 20.80
CA CYS A 327 -0.48 0.32 21.56
C CYS A 327 -1.37 -0.26 22.68
N VAL A 328 -2.27 -1.19 22.35
CA VAL A 328 -3.20 -1.74 23.34
C VAL A 328 -2.54 -2.72 24.30
N GLU A 329 -1.51 -3.45 23.88
CA GLU A 329 -0.70 -4.29 24.77
C GLU A 329 0.05 -3.44 25.80
N LYS A 330 0.55 -2.28 25.37
CA LYS A 330 1.15 -1.30 26.29
C LYS A 330 0.14 -0.71 27.27
N ILE A 331 -1.07 -0.36 26.80
CA ILE A 331 -2.18 0.11 27.65
C ILE A 331 -2.53 -0.97 28.69
N ALA A 332 -2.49 -2.25 28.33
CA ALA A 332 -2.72 -3.39 29.22
C ALA A 332 -1.55 -3.65 30.20
N GLY A 333 -0.48 -2.87 30.15
CA GLY A 333 0.68 -3.03 31.03
C GLY A 333 1.61 -4.18 30.64
N GLN A 334 1.49 -4.73 29.42
CA GLN A 334 2.39 -5.76 28.93
C GLN A 334 3.77 -5.19 28.56
N HIS A 335 4.77 -6.05 28.58
CA HIS A 335 6.05 -5.74 27.95
C HIS A 335 5.88 -5.80 26.42
N VAL A 336 6.26 -4.75 25.71
CA VAL A 336 6.15 -4.67 24.26
C VAL A 336 7.50 -4.39 23.63
N GLU A 337 7.75 -4.99 22.48
CA GLU A 337 8.88 -4.69 21.64
C GLU A 337 8.47 -3.61 20.60
N LEU A 338 9.34 -2.61 20.40
CA LEU A 338 9.09 -1.55 19.44
C LEU A 338 9.15 -2.07 18.00
N ILE A 339 8.39 -1.45 17.12
CA ILE A 339 8.42 -1.77 15.70
C ILE A 339 9.74 -1.26 15.11
N ASP A 340 10.50 -2.15 14.47
CA ASP A 340 11.61 -1.74 13.60
C ASP A 340 11.04 -1.37 12.23
N TYR A 341 10.87 -0.07 11.99
CA TYR A 341 10.36 0.44 10.72
C TYR A 341 11.28 0.18 9.53
N ASN A 342 12.58 -0.12 9.78
CA ASN A 342 13.49 -0.55 8.72
C ASN A 342 13.28 -2.01 8.32
N ASN A 343 12.54 -2.79 9.12
CA ASN A 343 12.16 -4.17 8.80
C ASN A 343 10.69 -4.33 8.38
N VAL A 344 10.05 -3.23 7.98
CA VAL A 344 8.69 -3.26 7.42
C VAL A 344 8.77 -3.41 5.91
N PRO A 345 8.13 -4.46 5.32
CA PRO A 345 8.15 -4.64 3.88
C PRO A 345 7.20 -3.69 3.15
N GLY A 346 7.64 -3.17 2.00
CA GLY A 346 6.83 -2.50 1.00
C GLY A 346 6.47 -3.46 -0.14
N CYS A 347 5.23 -3.37 -0.65
CA CYS A 347 4.77 -4.20 -1.77
C CYS A 347 3.94 -3.40 -2.76
N THR A 348 4.19 -3.62 -4.06
CA THR A 348 3.40 -3.09 -5.17
C THR A 348 2.95 -4.25 -6.05
N TYR A 349 1.66 -4.35 -6.31
CA TYR A 349 1.01 -5.56 -6.84
C TYR A 349 0.65 -5.48 -8.34
N CYS A 350 1.20 -4.53 -9.08
CA CYS A 350 1.13 -4.55 -10.54
C CYS A 350 1.90 -5.76 -11.11
N PHE A 351 2.01 -5.88 -12.42
CA PHE A 351 2.88 -6.89 -13.01
C PHE A 351 3.93 -6.20 -13.90
N PRO A 352 5.24 -6.51 -13.67
CA PRO A 352 5.79 -7.33 -12.59
C PRO A 352 5.51 -6.72 -11.19
N GLU A 353 5.37 -7.60 -10.17
CA GLU A 353 5.24 -7.17 -8.78
C GLU A 353 6.56 -6.61 -8.27
N VAL A 354 6.50 -5.73 -7.26
CA VAL A 354 7.68 -5.24 -6.53
C VAL A 354 7.51 -5.51 -5.05
N ALA A 355 8.59 -5.95 -4.40
CA ALA A 355 8.64 -6.09 -2.95
C ALA A 355 10.03 -5.71 -2.42
N SER A 356 10.06 -4.99 -1.31
CA SER A 356 11.29 -4.52 -0.70
C SER A 356 11.21 -4.50 0.82
N VAL A 357 12.35 -4.67 1.47
CA VAL A 357 12.54 -4.49 2.92
C VAL A 357 13.97 -4.05 3.19
N GLY A 358 14.15 -3.15 4.14
CA GLY A 358 15.47 -2.65 4.55
C GLY A 358 16.00 -1.53 3.68
N TYR A 359 17.30 -1.31 3.73
CA TYR A 359 17.96 -0.23 3.00
C TYR A 359 18.13 -0.55 1.52
N THR A 360 17.90 0.43 0.66
CA THR A 360 18.40 0.38 -0.72
C THR A 360 19.93 0.44 -0.75
N GLU A 361 20.52 0.08 -1.87
CA GLU A 361 21.97 0.16 -2.04
C GLU A 361 22.50 1.59 -1.80
N GLU A 362 21.78 2.60 -2.29
CA GLU A 362 22.10 4.01 -2.10
C GLU A 362 22.04 4.39 -0.62
N GLN A 363 20.95 4.06 0.07
CA GLN A 363 20.77 4.33 1.51
C GLN A 363 21.81 3.64 2.39
N ALA A 364 22.16 2.39 2.08
CA ALA A 364 23.19 1.66 2.83
C ALA A 364 24.56 2.34 2.71
N LYS A 365 24.94 2.78 1.48
CA LYS A 365 26.18 3.53 1.25
C LYS A 365 26.17 4.90 1.95
N GLU A 366 25.06 5.64 1.89
CA GLU A 366 24.91 6.94 2.57
C GLU A 366 25.05 6.81 4.09
N LYS A 367 24.62 5.68 4.66
CA LYS A 367 24.81 5.36 6.10
C LYS A 367 26.22 4.90 6.44
N GLY A 368 27.12 4.79 5.45
CA GLY A 368 28.52 4.44 5.65
C GLY A 368 28.79 2.94 5.76
N TYR A 369 27.86 2.07 5.36
CA TYR A 369 28.12 0.63 5.31
C TYR A 369 29.06 0.29 4.14
N GLU A 370 30.03 -0.58 4.41
CA GLU A 370 30.70 -1.36 3.37
C GLU A 370 29.78 -2.53 3.02
N ILE A 371 29.37 -2.64 1.76
CA ILE A 371 28.30 -3.57 1.38
C ILE A 371 28.77 -4.67 0.43
N LYS A 372 28.15 -5.84 0.55
CA LYS A 372 28.12 -6.89 -0.46
C LYS A 372 26.75 -6.91 -1.11
N VAL A 373 26.70 -6.86 -2.43
CA VAL A 373 25.47 -6.87 -3.20
C VAL A 373 25.44 -8.13 -4.03
N GLY A 374 24.34 -8.88 -3.93
CA GLY A 374 24.08 -10.01 -4.79
C GLY A 374 22.81 -9.80 -5.59
N LYS A 375 22.78 -10.35 -6.82
CA LYS A 375 21.65 -10.23 -7.72
C LYS A 375 21.48 -11.52 -8.51
N PHE A 376 20.22 -11.99 -8.59
CA PHE A 376 19.88 -13.17 -9.38
C PHE A 376 18.68 -12.89 -10.28
N PRO A 377 18.82 -12.97 -11.62
CA PRO A 377 17.76 -12.71 -12.56
C PRO A 377 16.81 -13.91 -12.67
N PHE A 378 15.52 -13.65 -12.79
CA PHE A 378 14.54 -14.73 -12.99
C PHE A 378 14.68 -15.47 -14.32
N THR A 379 15.41 -14.93 -15.30
CA THR A 379 15.77 -15.65 -16.53
C THR A 379 16.60 -16.91 -16.25
N ALA A 380 17.30 -16.97 -15.12
CA ALA A 380 18.07 -18.13 -14.69
C ALA A 380 17.28 -19.08 -13.75
N SER A 381 16.07 -18.71 -13.34
CA SER A 381 15.23 -19.53 -12.46
C SER A 381 14.41 -20.55 -13.27
N GLY A 382 14.58 -21.85 -12.97
CA GLY A 382 13.78 -22.92 -13.59
C GLY A 382 12.27 -22.77 -13.32
N LYS A 383 11.88 -22.30 -12.14
CA LYS A 383 10.47 -22.05 -11.81
C LYS A 383 9.88 -20.90 -12.62
N ALA A 384 10.64 -19.82 -12.78
CA ALA A 384 10.23 -18.67 -13.58
C ALA A 384 10.08 -19.04 -15.06
N GLN A 385 11.02 -19.86 -15.59
CA GLN A 385 10.95 -20.42 -16.96
C GLN A 385 9.69 -21.28 -17.15
N ALA A 386 9.44 -22.21 -16.24
CA ALA A 386 8.26 -23.07 -16.29
C ALA A 386 6.95 -22.29 -16.17
N GLY A 387 6.94 -21.18 -15.45
CA GLY A 387 5.78 -20.30 -15.28
C GLY A 387 5.57 -19.28 -16.40
N GLY A 388 6.55 -19.10 -17.29
CA GLY A 388 6.50 -18.07 -18.35
C GLY A 388 6.72 -16.63 -17.84
N HIS A 389 7.25 -16.47 -16.63
CA HIS A 389 7.42 -15.16 -15.97
C HIS A 389 8.87 -14.92 -15.57
N THR A 390 9.71 -14.65 -16.55
CA THR A 390 11.16 -14.48 -16.38
C THR A 390 11.61 -13.02 -16.20
N ASP A 391 10.66 -12.07 -16.26
CA ASP A 391 10.98 -10.65 -16.12
C ASP A 391 11.23 -10.30 -14.66
N GLY A 392 12.42 -9.74 -14.38
CA GLY A 392 12.80 -9.29 -13.06
C GLY A 392 13.98 -10.03 -12.42
N PHE A 393 14.17 -9.77 -11.14
CA PHE A 393 15.31 -10.28 -10.37
C PHE A 393 15.08 -10.13 -8.86
N VAL A 394 15.91 -10.82 -8.09
CA VAL A 394 16.13 -10.60 -6.65
C VAL A 394 17.46 -9.89 -6.47
N LYS A 395 17.50 -8.85 -5.64
CA LYS A 395 18.70 -8.12 -5.20
C LYS A 395 18.76 -8.12 -3.67
N VAL A 396 19.91 -8.52 -3.11
CA VAL A 396 20.17 -8.53 -1.67
C VAL A 396 21.37 -7.67 -1.35
N ILE A 397 21.38 -7.09 -0.15
CA ILE A 397 22.41 -6.18 0.33
C ILE A 397 22.81 -6.63 1.73
N PHE A 398 24.09 -6.93 1.93
CA PHE A 398 24.67 -7.33 3.22
C PHE A 398 25.75 -6.34 3.66
N ASP A 399 25.89 -6.16 4.96
CA ASP A 399 27.08 -5.54 5.53
C ASP A 399 28.31 -6.44 5.29
N ALA A 400 29.35 -5.88 4.71
CA ALA A 400 30.55 -6.65 4.37
C ALA A 400 31.34 -7.10 5.60
N LYS A 401 31.21 -6.38 6.70
CA LYS A 401 31.99 -6.62 7.94
C LYS A 401 31.35 -7.67 8.83
N TYR A 402 30.06 -7.57 9.09
CA TYR A 402 29.35 -8.43 10.05
C TYR A 402 28.40 -9.42 9.40
N GLY A 403 28.14 -9.27 8.10
CA GLY A 403 27.22 -10.13 7.35
C GLY A 403 25.75 -9.87 7.64
N GLU A 404 25.40 -8.74 8.27
CA GLU A 404 24.02 -8.34 8.52
C GLU A 404 23.25 -8.18 7.20
N TRP A 405 22.03 -8.70 7.12
CA TRP A 405 21.17 -8.53 5.96
C TRP A 405 20.52 -7.14 5.98
N LEU A 406 21.12 -6.19 5.27
CA LEU A 406 20.71 -4.77 5.26
C LEU A 406 19.46 -4.49 4.43
N GLY A 407 19.27 -5.20 3.33
CA GLY A 407 18.14 -4.98 2.44
C GLY A 407 17.89 -6.10 1.44
N CYS A 408 16.63 -6.21 1.03
CA CYS A 408 16.18 -7.13 -0.02
C CYS A 408 15.17 -6.41 -0.92
N HIS A 409 15.42 -6.42 -2.23
CA HIS A 409 14.63 -5.73 -3.23
C HIS A 409 14.34 -6.68 -4.40
N MET A 410 13.09 -6.86 -4.72
CA MET A 410 12.66 -7.85 -5.71
C MET A 410 11.67 -7.23 -6.69
N ILE A 411 11.77 -7.62 -7.96
CA ILE A 411 10.78 -7.32 -8.98
C ILE A 411 10.54 -8.56 -9.83
N GLY A 412 9.29 -8.99 -9.97
CA GLY A 412 8.92 -10.19 -10.75
C GLY A 412 7.60 -10.80 -10.30
N ALA A 413 7.33 -12.01 -10.72
CA ALA A 413 6.12 -12.75 -10.35
C ALA A 413 6.22 -13.32 -8.92
N GLY A 414 5.22 -13.06 -8.08
CA GLY A 414 5.11 -13.65 -6.74
C GLY A 414 6.08 -13.08 -5.70
N VAL A 415 6.81 -12.01 -6.01
CA VAL A 415 7.80 -11.44 -5.08
C VAL A 415 7.15 -10.81 -3.85
N THR A 416 5.89 -10.42 -3.92
CA THR A 416 5.12 -9.89 -2.78
C THR A 416 4.84 -10.95 -1.72
N ASP A 417 4.81 -12.23 -2.09
CA ASP A 417 4.74 -13.34 -1.14
C ASP A 417 6.14 -13.77 -0.65
N MET A 418 7.16 -13.70 -1.52
CA MET A 418 8.53 -14.09 -1.21
C MET A 418 9.21 -13.18 -0.17
N ILE A 419 8.87 -11.89 -0.12
CA ILE A 419 9.53 -10.90 0.75
C ILE A 419 9.46 -11.26 2.24
N ALA A 420 8.47 -12.04 2.66
CA ALA A 420 8.30 -12.49 4.04
C ALA A 420 9.51 -13.28 4.55
N GLU A 421 10.22 -14.02 3.68
CA GLU A 421 11.45 -14.73 4.03
C GLU A 421 12.55 -13.73 4.47
N ALA A 422 12.75 -12.66 3.70
CA ALA A 422 13.72 -11.62 4.04
C ALA A 422 13.33 -10.87 5.33
N VAL A 423 12.05 -10.59 5.55
CA VAL A 423 11.56 -9.94 6.78
C VAL A 423 11.87 -10.79 8.01
N VAL A 424 11.57 -12.10 7.94
CA VAL A 424 11.84 -13.03 9.05
C VAL A 424 13.34 -13.22 9.25
N GLY A 425 14.11 -13.41 8.16
CA GLY A 425 15.56 -13.52 8.22
C GLY A 425 16.21 -12.32 8.91
N ARG A 426 15.83 -11.10 8.50
CA ARG A 426 16.33 -9.87 9.12
C ARG A 426 15.89 -9.71 10.58
N LYS A 427 14.65 -10.06 10.93
CA LYS A 427 14.16 -10.03 12.32
C LYS A 427 14.92 -10.97 13.24
N LEU A 428 15.41 -12.09 12.71
CA LEU A 428 16.21 -13.10 13.44
C LEU A 428 17.71 -12.82 13.35
N GLU A 429 18.11 -11.68 12.77
CA GLU A 429 19.51 -11.27 12.61
C GLU A 429 20.35 -12.34 11.87
N THR A 430 19.73 -13.04 10.87
CA THR A 430 20.46 -14.04 10.08
C THR A 430 21.48 -13.37 9.18
N THR A 431 22.63 -14.05 8.99
CA THR A 431 23.61 -13.66 7.98
C THR A 431 23.40 -14.41 6.67
N GLY A 432 24.11 -14.02 5.62
CA GLY A 432 24.04 -14.73 4.35
C GLY A 432 24.37 -16.22 4.46
N HIS A 433 25.24 -16.62 5.40
CA HIS A 433 25.62 -18.02 5.58
C HIS A 433 24.46 -18.91 6.04
N GLU A 434 23.59 -18.42 6.92
CA GLU A 434 22.40 -19.18 7.34
C GLU A 434 21.44 -19.39 6.17
N ILE A 435 21.25 -18.37 5.33
CA ILE A 435 20.40 -18.46 4.14
C ILE A 435 21.00 -19.47 3.13
N LEU A 436 22.30 -19.43 2.88
CA LEU A 436 22.98 -20.39 1.98
C LEU A 436 22.93 -21.84 2.48
N LYS A 437 22.82 -22.07 3.78
CA LYS A 437 22.70 -23.41 4.38
C LYS A 437 21.23 -23.86 4.54
N ALA A 438 20.27 -22.96 4.39
CA ALA A 438 18.87 -23.31 4.39
C ALA A 438 18.50 -24.01 3.08
N VAL A 439 17.89 -25.21 3.17
CA VAL A 439 17.48 -25.96 1.98
C VAL A 439 16.18 -25.39 1.46
N HIS A 440 16.22 -24.75 0.30
CA HIS A 440 15.03 -24.23 -0.38
C HIS A 440 14.36 -25.34 -1.17
N PRO A 441 13.00 -25.36 -1.22
CA PRO A 441 12.27 -26.35 -2.01
C PRO A 441 12.44 -26.09 -3.52
N HIS A 442 12.59 -27.17 -4.31
CA HIS A 442 12.74 -27.12 -5.77
C HIS A 442 11.53 -27.75 -6.47
N PRO A 443 10.99 -27.10 -7.55
CA PRO A 443 11.31 -25.77 -8.06
C PRO A 443 10.43 -24.70 -7.44
N THR A 444 11.02 -23.61 -6.96
CA THR A 444 10.29 -22.45 -6.42
C THR A 444 10.91 -21.12 -6.85
N MET A 445 10.15 -20.04 -6.71
CA MET A 445 10.67 -18.68 -6.89
C MET A 445 11.63 -18.28 -5.76
N SER A 446 11.45 -18.82 -4.54
CA SER A 446 12.29 -18.51 -3.36
C SER A 446 13.75 -18.96 -3.54
N GLU A 447 14.05 -19.95 -4.37
CA GLU A 447 15.44 -20.31 -4.72
C GLU A 447 16.24 -19.11 -5.24
N ALA A 448 15.57 -18.13 -5.86
CA ALA A 448 16.20 -16.92 -6.35
C ALA A 448 16.75 -16.03 -5.22
N ILE A 449 16.18 -16.11 -4.00
CA ILE A 449 16.73 -15.42 -2.82
C ILE A 449 18.06 -16.05 -2.43
N MET A 450 18.10 -17.36 -2.32
CA MET A 450 19.35 -18.09 -2.00
C MET A 450 20.44 -17.82 -3.05
N GLU A 451 20.12 -17.87 -4.34
CA GLU A 451 21.07 -17.60 -5.42
C GLU A 451 21.55 -16.14 -5.42
N ALA A 452 20.67 -15.18 -5.11
CA ALA A 452 21.08 -13.79 -4.95
C ALA A 452 22.01 -13.61 -3.74
N VAL A 453 21.75 -14.32 -2.64
CA VAL A 453 22.68 -14.35 -1.50
C VAL A 453 24.01 -15.00 -1.91
N ALA A 454 24.01 -16.11 -2.61
CA ALA A 454 25.22 -16.75 -3.14
C ALA A 454 26.02 -15.79 -4.03
N ALA A 455 25.34 -14.99 -4.87
CA ALA A 455 25.99 -13.97 -5.70
C ALA A 455 26.69 -12.87 -4.87
N ALA A 456 26.14 -12.51 -3.69
CA ALA A 456 26.79 -11.54 -2.79
C ALA A 456 28.09 -12.05 -2.18
N TYR A 457 28.29 -13.38 -2.18
CA TYR A 457 29.47 -14.05 -1.61
C TYR A 457 30.34 -14.75 -2.67
N ASP A 458 30.15 -14.47 -3.95
CA ASP A 458 30.84 -15.11 -5.08
C ASP A 458 30.67 -16.65 -5.13
N GLU A 459 29.56 -17.17 -4.61
CA GLU A 459 29.24 -18.60 -4.51
C GLU A 459 28.05 -19.00 -5.43
N VAL A 460 27.54 -18.09 -6.26
CA VAL A 460 26.41 -18.35 -7.15
C VAL A 460 26.76 -19.45 -8.17
N ILE A 461 25.77 -20.34 -8.45
CA ILE A 461 25.99 -21.50 -9.31
C ILE A 461 25.29 -21.36 -10.66
N HIS A 462 24.09 -20.77 -10.69
CA HIS A 462 23.22 -20.82 -11.88
C HIS A 462 23.26 -19.57 -12.76
N ILE A 463 24.25 -18.67 -12.59
CA ILE A 463 24.54 -17.55 -13.49
C ILE A 463 26.02 -17.43 -13.81
#